data_46d453e2dd03296ca72427c1cfba0f53
#
_entry.id   46d453e2dd03296ca72427c1cfba0f53
#
_cell.length_a   1.000
_cell.length_b   1.000
_cell.length_c   1.000
_cell.angle_alpha   90.00
_cell.angle_beta   90.00
_cell.angle_gamma   90.00
#
_symmetry.space_group_name_H-M   'P 1'
#
loop_
_entity.id
_entity.type
_entity.pdbx_description
1 polymer ?
#
loop_
_entity_poly.entity_id
_entity_poly.type
_entity_poly.pdbx_seq_one_letter_code
_entity_poly.pdbx_strand_id
1 'polypeptide(L)'
;MYFIGPHVSIGGGVANAPRNAKALGATGFGMFVKNQRQWTAAPYAAADVEEFKAQMAADGYTAAQVMPHAGYLINLANPDEEAHAKSMGSLLDELRRCMALGLDKLNFHPGSHLRLISPQEACGRVARSINAALAETSGVTLVIENTAGSGGNLGDRKSVV
;
A
#
# COMPACT_ATOMS: atom_id res chain seq x y z
N MET A 1 6.54 -9.29 20.52
CA MET A 1 7.69 -8.41 20.17
C MET A 1 7.15 -7.28 19.31
N TYR A 2 7.53 -6.02 19.58
CA TYR A 2 7.11 -4.87 18.78
C TYR A 2 8.14 -4.62 17.68
N PHE A 3 7.66 -4.32 16.47
CA PHE A 3 8.51 -3.90 15.37
C PHE A 3 8.48 -2.37 15.26
N ILE A 4 9.64 -1.77 15.19
CA ILE A 4 9.82 -0.32 15.13
C ILE A 4 10.79 0.01 14.00
N GLY A 5 10.41 0.98 13.17
CA GLY A 5 11.28 1.46 12.09
C GLY A 5 10.60 2.53 11.23
N PRO A 6 11.38 3.16 10.36
CA PRO A 6 10.91 4.21 9.47
C PRO A 6 10.26 3.64 8.21
N HIS A 7 9.64 4.54 7.44
CA HIS A 7 9.38 4.32 6.02
C HIS A 7 10.67 4.56 5.23
N VAL A 8 11.15 3.54 4.49
CA VAL A 8 12.43 3.58 3.81
C VAL A 8 12.30 3.70 2.30
N SER A 9 13.35 4.21 1.65
CA SER A 9 13.40 4.39 0.20
C SER A 9 13.66 3.07 -0.53
N ILE A 10 13.04 2.91 -1.70
CA ILE A 10 13.34 1.86 -2.69
C ILE A 10 14.16 2.42 -3.87
N GLY A 11 14.68 3.62 -3.76
CA GLY A 11 15.49 4.24 -4.82
C GLY A 11 16.70 3.37 -5.19
N GLY A 12 16.89 3.16 -6.49
CA GLY A 12 17.94 2.29 -7.00
C GLY A 12 17.62 0.79 -7.01
N GLY A 13 16.39 0.39 -6.62
CA GLY A 13 15.91 -0.99 -6.63
C GLY A 13 15.20 -1.37 -5.33
N VAL A 14 14.22 -2.26 -5.43
CA VAL A 14 13.37 -2.65 -4.29
C VAL A 14 14.16 -3.31 -3.16
N ALA A 15 15.24 -4.02 -3.47
CA ALA A 15 16.14 -4.65 -2.50
C ALA A 15 16.91 -3.65 -1.62
N ASN A 16 16.89 -2.37 -1.95
CA ASN A 16 17.47 -1.34 -1.08
C ASN A 16 16.60 -1.06 0.16
N ALA A 17 15.31 -1.41 0.15
CA ALA A 17 14.46 -1.19 1.32
C ALA A 17 14.97 -1.94 2.57
N PRO A 18 15.15 -3.27 2.57
CA PRO A 18 15.70 -3.98 3.73
C PRO A 18 17.11 -3.49 4.11
N ARG A 19 17.99 -3.19 3.14
CA ARG A 19 19.32 -2.62 3.41
C ARG A 19 19.24 -1.29 4.17
N ASN A 20 18.39 -0.38 3.71
CA ASN A 20 18.16 0.92 4.34
C ASN A 20 17.60 0.78 5.76
N ALA A 21 16.64 -0.13 5.96
CA ALA A 21 16.08 -0.41 7.27
C ALA A 21 17.14 -0.98 8.23
N LYS A 22 17.95 -1.94 7.75
CA LYS A 22 19.04 -2.55 8.52
C LYS A 22 20.08 -1.53 8.95
N ALA A 23 20.49 -0.65 8.02
CA ALA A 23 21.45 0.41 8.31
C ALA A 23 21.00 1.37 9.42
N LEU A 24 19.69 1.53 9.60
CA LEU A 24 19.07 2.33 10.66
C LEU A 24 18.80 1.56 11.96
N GLY A 25 19.15 0.27 12.01
CA GLY A 25 18.86 -0.59 13.17
C GLY A 25 17.37 -0.87 13.38
N ALA A 26 16.55 -0.73 12.33
CA ALA A 26 15.11 -0.95 12.40
C ALA A 26 14.78 -2.43 12.64
N THR A 27 13.74 -2.71 13.42
CA THR A 27 13.22 -4.07 13.65
C THR A 27 12.03 -4.40 12.76
N GLY A 28 11.49 -3.41 12.05
CA GLY A 28 10.48 -3.48 10.99
C GLY A 28 10.51 -2.19 10.19
N PHE A 29 9.86 -2.12 9.05
CA PHE A 29 9.88 -0.93 8.20
C PHE A 29 8.67 -0.81 7.29
N GLY A 30 8.35 0.43 6.89
CA GLY A 30 7.44 0.73 5.79
C GLY A 30 8.20 0.96 4.49
N MET A 31 7.55 0.72 3.36
CA MET A 31 8.10 1.01 2.03
C MET A 31 6.99 1.21 1.00
N PHE A 32 7.26 1.92 -0.07
CA PHE A 32 6.42 1.86 -1.26
C PHE A 32 6.85 0.69 -2.16
N VAL A 33 5.90 0.11 -2.88
CA VAL A 33 6.20 -0.97 -3.84
C VAL A 33 6.38 -0.47 -5.28
N LYS A 34 6.24 0.83 -5.49
CA LYS A 34 6.62 1.58 -6.70
C LYS A 34 6.75 3.05 -6.34
N ASN A 35 7.09 3.90 -7.29
CA ASN A 35 7.08 5.35 -7.07
C ASN A 35 5.65 5.81 -6.72
N GLN A 36 5.47 6.31 -5.50
CA GLN A 36 4.17 6.72 -4.93
C GLN A 36 3.49 7.91 -5.65
N ARG A 37 4.19 8.54 -6.58
CA ARG A 37 3.69 9.67 -7.39
C ARG A 37 3.41 9.29 -8.84
N GLN A 38 3.44 7.98 -9.15
CA GLN A 38 3.17 7.46 -10.49
C GLN A 38 2.02 6.45 -10.45
N TRP A 39 1.12 6.56 -11.42
CA TRP A 39 0.00 5.63 -11.58
C TRP A 39 0.46 4.24 -12.01
N THR A 40 1.45 4.21 -12.90
CA THR A 40 1.97 2.98 -13.50
C THR A 40 3.48 2.90 -13.35
N ALA A 41 4.00 1.70 -13.24
CA ALA A 41 5.42 1.40 -13.30
C ALA A 41 5.60 0.05 -14.01
N ALA A 42 6.74 -0.17 -14.65
CA ALA A 42 7.07 -1.48 -15.20
C ALA A 42 6.98 -2.56 -14.11
N PRO A 43 6.52 -3.78 -14.43
CA PRO A 43 6.62 -4.90 -13.51
C PRO A 43 8.06 -5.10 -13.04
N TYR A 44 8.24 -5.67 -11.85
CA TYR A 44 9.57 -6.08 -11.42
C TYR A 44 10.12 -7.14 -12.35
N ALA A 45 11.40 -7.07 -12.69
CA ALA A 45 12.10 -8.19 -13.28
C ALA A 45 12.24 -9.33 -12.25
N ALA A 46 12.29 -10.58 -12.71
CA ALA A 46 12.45 -11.71 -11.80
C ALA A 46 13.69 -11.57 -10.92
N ALA A 47 14.79 -11.03 -11.47
CA ALA A 47 16.02 -10.76 -10.72
C ALA A 47 15.83 -9.78 -9.56
N ASP A 48 15.02 -8.71 -9.75
CA ASP A 48 14.75 -7.73 -8.69
C ASP A 48 13.96 -8.35 -7.52
N VAL A 49 13.01 -9.24 -7.86
CA VAL A 49 12.22 -9.98 -6.87
C VAL A 49 13.10 -10.93 -6.06
N GLU A 50 13.95 -11.69 -6.72
CA GLU A 50 14.87 -12.63 -6.06
C GLU A 50 15.91 -11.88 -5.21
N GLU A 51 16.45 -10.76 -5.71
CA GLU A 51 17.36 -9.93 -4.93
C GLU A 51 16.69 -9.37 -3.67
N PHE A 52 15.44 -8.90 -3.77
CA PHE A 52 14.69 -8.43 -2.61
C PHE A 52 14.52 -9.53 -1.56
N LYS A 53 14.07 -10.72 -1.98
CA LYS A 53 13.87 -11.87 -1.07
C LYS A 53 15.17 -12.32 -0.41
N ALA A 54 16.25 -12.40 -1.18
CA ALA A 54 17.58 -12.73 -0.67
C ALA A 54 18.06 -11.70 0.35
N GLN A 55 17.85 -10.40 0.08
CA GLN A 55 18.25 -9.33 0.98
C GLN A 55 17.41 -9.32 2.26
N MET A 56 16.09 -9.55 2.17
CA MET A 56 15.21 -9.72 3.35
C MET A 56 15.76 -10.82 4.27
N ALA A 57 16.10 -11.98 3.71
CA ALA A 57 16.65 -13.10 4.49
C ALA A 57 18.02 -12.77 5.09
N ALA A 58 18.92 -12.14 4.33
CA ALA A 58 20.26 -11.77 4.79
C ALA A 58 20.23 -10.75 5.95
N ASP A 59 19.27 -9.82 5.92
CA ASP A 59 19.10 -8.80 6.96
C ASP A 59 18.24 -9.28 8.15
N GLY A 60 17.67 -10.48 8.05
CA GLY A 60 16.87 -11.11 9.11
C GLY A 60 15.43 -10.60 9.19
N TYR A 61 14.89 -10.07 8.08
CA TYR A 61 13.50 -9.65 8.00
C TYR A 61 12.60 -10.73 7.41
N THR A 62 11.36 -10.74 7.87
CA THR A 62 10.25 -11.53 7.31
C THR A 62 9.12 -10.59 6.87
N ALA A 63 8.13 -11.10 6.12
CA ALA A 63 6.96 -10.32 5.73
C ALA A 63 6.22 -9.68 6.92
N ALA A 64 6.25 -10.34 8.09
CA ALA A 64 5.61 -9.82 9.31
C ALA A 64 6.17 -8.47 9.78
N GLN A 65 7.42 -8.14 9.41
CA GLN A 65 8.14 -6.94 9.83
C GLN A 65 8.04 -5.81 8.79
N VAL A 66 7.39 -6.06 7.66
CA VAL A 66 7.27 -5.06 6.58
C VAL A 66 5.83 -4.61 6.44
N MET A 67 5.63 -3.30 6.35
CA MET A 67 4.35 -2.67 6.07
C MET A 67 4.45 -1.87 4.76
N PRO A 68 4.20 -2.50 3.60
CA PRO A 68 4.09 -1.77 2.35
C PRO A 68 2.96 -0.75 2.41
N HIS A 69 3.15 0.38 1.76
CA HIS A 69 2.16 1.45 1.69
C HIS A 69 1.78 1.74 0.25
N ALA A 70 0.49 1.89 -0.01
CA ALA A 70 -0.04 2.25 -1.31
C ALA A 70 0.32 3.70 -1.70
N GLY A 71 0.42 3.94 -3.00
CA GLY A 71 0.74 5.27 -3.53
C GLY A 71 -0.31 6.33 -3.18
N TYR A 72 0.12 7.56 -2.99
CA TYR A 72 -0.73 8.69 -2.58
C TYR A 72 -1.78 9.11 -3.61
N LEU A 73 -1.67 8.66 -4.84
CA LEU A 73 -2.63 9.01 -5.91
C LEU A 73 -3.92 8.19 -5.81
N ILE A 74 -3.93 7.08 -5.08
CA ILE A 74 -5.07 6.18 -4.97
C ILE A 74 -6.16 6.82 -4.11
N ASN A 75 -7.36 6.96 -4.67
CA ASN A 75 -8.56 7.40 -3.97
C ASN A 75 -9.73 6.48 -4.32
N LEU A 76 -9.95 5.46 -3.48
CA LEU A 76 -11.04 4.48 -3.68
C LEU A 76 -12.43 5.06 -3.41
N ALA A 77 -12.50 6.23 -2.79
CA ALA A 77 -13.74 6.95 -2.53
C ALA A 77 -14.10 7.95 -3.65
N ASN A 78 -13.27 8.07 -4.69
CA ASN A 78 -13.46 9.08 -5.73
C ASN A 78 -14.83 8.90 -6.43
N PRO A 79 -15.68 9.95 -6.48
CA PRO A 79 -16.99 9.88 -7.14
C PRO A 79 -16.92 9.86 -8.66
N ASP A 80 -15.83 10.35 -9.27
CA ASP A 80 -15.58 10.26 -10.69
C ASP A 80 -15.16 8.84 -11.08
N GLU A 81 -15.88 8.24 -12.04
CA GLU A 81 -15.70 6.82 -12.39
C GLU A 81 -14.36 6.55 -13.10
N GLU A 82 -13.86 7.49 -13.90
CA GLU A 82 -12.57 7.32 -14.58
C GLU A 82 -11.43 7.37 -13.56
N ALA A 83 -11.45 8.36 -12.68
CA ALA A 83 -10.45 8.50 -11.62
C ALA A 83 -10.52 7.34 -10.61
N HIS A 84 -11.72 6.83 -10.32
CA HIS A 84 -11.91 5.65 -9.48
C HIS A 84 -11.35 4.40 -10.16
N ALA A 85 -11.65 4.15 -11.44
CA ALA A 85 -11.11 3.02 -12.19
C ALA A 85 -9.58 3.04 -12.23
N LYS A 86 -8.98 4.23 -12.41
CA LYS A 86 -7.54 4.43 -12.37
C LYS A 86 -6.94 4.12 -10.99
N SER A 87 -7.62 4.50 -9.92
CA SER A 87 -7.25 4.17 -8.55
C SER A 87 -7.30 2.66 -8.29
N MET A 88 -8.35 1.99 -8.77
CA MET A 88 -8.49 0.53 -8.69
C MET A 88 -7.37 -0.20 -9.43
N GLY A 89 -7.06 0.21 -10.66
CA GLY A 89 -5.96 -0.37 -11.43
C GLY A 89 -4.61 -0.23 -10.71
N SER A 90 -4.37 0.93 -10.10
CA SER A 90 -3.15 1.17 -9.31
C SER A 90 -3.09 0.31 -8.05
N LEU A 91 -4.20 0.16 -7.32
CA LEU A 91 -4.26 -0.69 -6.12
C LEU A 91 -3.98 -2.17 -6.48
N LEU A 92 -4.59 -2.67 -7.54
CA LEU A 92 -4.38 -4.05 -8.01
C LEU A 92 -2.93 -4.29 -8.44
N ASP A 93 -2.30 -3.32 -9.11
CA ASP A 93 -0.87 -3.39 -9.46
C ASP A 93 -0.01 -3.49 -8.19
N GLU A 94 -0.30 -2.68 -7.18
CA GLU A 94 0.46 -2.67 -5.93
C GLU A 94 0.26 -3.94 -5.10
N LEU A 95 -0.95 -4.50 -5.07
CA LEU A 95 -1.21 -5.82 -4.47
C LEU A 95 -0.41 -6.92 -5.17
N ARG A 96 -0.41 -6.95 -6.51
CA ARG A 96 0.37 -7.92 -7.28
C ARG A 96 1.88 -7.78 -7.04
N ARG A 97 2.38 -6.56 -6.82
CA ARG A 97 3.77 -6.32 -6.42
C ARG A 97 4.07 -6.88 -5.04
N CYS A 98 3.18 -6.67 -4.05
CA CYS A 98 3.32 -7.30 -2.73
C CYS A 98 3.37 -8.83 -2.84
N MET A 99 2.46 -9.43 -3.62
CA MET A 99 2.46 -10.88 -3.86
C MET A 99 3.79 -11.36 -4.47
N ALA A 100 4.31 -10.67 -5.49
CA ALA A 100 5.58 -11.02 -6.14
C ALA A 100 6.75 -10.98 -5.15
N LEU A 101 6.80 -9.96 -4.28
CA LEU A 101 7.84 -9.79 -3.27
C LEU A 101 7.67 -10.73 -2.06
N GLY A 102 6.55 -11.47 -1.96
CA GLY A 102 6.26 -12.33 -0.80
C GLY A 102 5.84 -11.54 0.44
N LEU A 103 5.28 -10.34 0.27
CA LEU A 103 4.75 -9.50 1.33
C LEU A 103 3.25 -9.79 1.54
N ASP A 104 2.80 -9.79 2.77
CA ASP A 104 1.46 -10.25 3.18
C ASP A 104 0.49 -9.12 3.58
N LYS A 105 0.90 -7.86 3.44
CA LYS A 105 0.11 -6.67 3.79
C LYS A 105 0.28 -5.58 2.74
N LEU A 106 -0.71 -4.69 2.64
CA LEU A 106 -0.62 -3.41 1.94
C LEU A 106 -1.46 -2.40 2.71
N ASN A 107 -0.81 -1.40 3.31
CA ASN A 107 -1.46 -0.28 3.99
C ASN A 107 -1.89 0.77 2.95
N PHE A 108 -3.07 1.37 3.13
CA PHE A 108 -3.58 2.40 2.23
C PHE A 108 -4.50 3.38 2.94
N HIS A 109 -4.53 4.61 2.44
CA HIS A 109 -5.54 5.59 2.83
C HIS A 109 -6.87 5.27 2.14
N PRO A 110 -8.02 5.30 2.84
CA PRO A 110 -9.31 4.98 2.22
C PRO A 110 -9.72 5.98 1.14
N GLY A 111 -9.14 7.17 1.13
CA GLY A 111 -9.37 8.20 0.14
C GLY A 111 -10.23 9.35 0.64
N SER A 112 -10.80 10.10 -0.29
CA SER A 112 -11.57 11.32 -0.03
C SER A 112 -12.84 11.35 -0.88
N HIS A 113 -13.96 11.75 -0.26
CA HIS A 113 -15.22 12.00 -0.95
C HIS A 113 -15.23 13.34 -1.72
N LEU A 114 -14.14 14.10 -1.69
CA LEU A 114 -13.94 15.38 -2.38
C LEU A 114 -15.04 16.41 -2.10
N ARG A 115 -15.91 16.19 -1.12
CA ARG A 115 -17.13 16.96 -0.81
C ARG A 115 -18.17 16.94 -1.95
N LEU A 116 -18.12 15.93 -2.82
CA LEU A 116 -19.02 15.75 -3.96
C LEU A 116 -20.10 14.70 -3.69
N ILE A 117 -19.83 13.77 -2.77
CA ILE A 117 -20.77 12.74 -2.30
C ILE A 117 -20.77 12.69 -0.78
N SER A 118 -21.75 12.01 -0.20
CA SER A 118 -21.81 11.83 1.24
C SER A 118 -20.69 10.92 1.78
N PRO A 119 -20.26 11.07 3.04
CA PRO A 119 -19.29 10.14 3.65
C PRO A 119 -19.76 8.68 3.61
N GLN A 120 -21.06 8.40 3.80
CA GLN A 120 -21.64 7.06 3.75
C GLN A 120 -21.49 6.44 2.35
N GLU A 121 -21.81 7.21 1.33
CA GLU A 121 -21.65 6.76 -0.06
C GLU A 121 -20.19 6.49 -0.40
N ALA A 122 -19.29 7.36 0.03
CA ALA A 122 -17.86 7.21 -0.14
C ALA A 122 -17.33 5.95 0.57
N CYS A 123 -17.74 5.68 1.81
CA CYS A 123 -17.38 4.44 2.52
C CYS A 123 -17.92 3.20 1.77
N GLY A 124 -19.14 3.26 1.23
CA GLY A 124 -19.68 2.20 0.40
C GLY A 124 -18.88 1.94 -0.87
N ARG A 125 -18.34 3.00 -1.51
CA ARG A 125 -17.41 2.87 -2.66
C ARG A 125 -16.12 2.18 -2.26
N VAL A 126 -15.49 2.62 -1.17
CA VAL A 126 -14.27 2.00 -0.64
C VAL A 126 -14.49 0.53 -0.34
N ALA A 127 -15.58 0.16 0.34
CA ALA A 127 -15.90 -1.22 0.67
C ALA A 127 -16.05 -2.10 -0.59
N ARG A 128 -16.78 -1.61 -1.60
CA ARG A 128 -16.90 -2.33 -2.89
C ARG A 128 -15.53 -2.48 -3.58
N SER A 129 -14.71 -1.45 -3.56
CA SER A 129 -13.37 -1.46 -4.13
C SER A 129 -12.46 -2.50 -3.46
N ILE A 130 -12.48 -2.54 -2.13
CA ILE A 130 -11.74 -3.55 -1.34
C ILE A 130 -12.20 -4.95 -1.72
N ASN A 131 -13.53 -5.21 -1.72
CA ASN A 131 -14.07 -6.52 -2.05
C ASN A 131 -13.69 -6.94 -3.48
N ALA A 132 -13.75 -6.03 -4.45
CA ALA A 132 -13.34 -6.30 -5.83
C ALA A 132 -11.84 -6.62 -5.92
N ALA A 133 -10.99 -5.86 -5.23
CA ALA A 133 -9.56 -6.11 -5.22
C ALA A 133 -9.21 -7.47 -4.57
N LEU A 134 -9.86 -7.82 -3.45
CA LEU A 134 -9.65 -9.09 -2.76
C LEU A 134 -10.19 -10.30 -3.55
N ALA A 135 -11.18 -10.11 -4.42
CA ALA A 135 -11.65 -11.16 -5.33
C ALA A 135 -10.65 -11.49 -6.44
N GLU A 136 -9.78 -10.53 -6.81
CA GLU A 136 -8.76 -10.69 -7.86
C GLU A 136 -7.37 -11.04 -7.32
N THR A 137 -7.15 -10.99 -6.02
CA THR A 137 -5.83 -11.17 -5.40
C THR A 137 -5.92 -12.12 -4.20
N SER A 138 -4.79 -12.67 -3.78
CA SER A 138 -4.72 -13.57 -2.64
C SER A 138 -3.42 -13.39 -1.85
N GLY A 139 -3.43 -13.77 -0.58
CA GLY A 139 -2.23 -13.78 0.26
C GLY A 139 -1.75 -12.40 0.73
N VAL A 140 -2.47 -11.33 0.42
CA VAL A 140 -2.15 -9.96 0.88
C VAL A 140 -3.35 -9.39 1.62
N THR A 141 -3.16 -8.94 2.84
CA THR A 141 -4.15 -8.25 3.66
C THR A 141 -4.14 -6.76 3.34
N LEU A 142 -5.28 -6.19 2.95
CA LEU A 142 -5.45 -4.74 2.86
C LEU A 142 -5.63 -4.15 4.27
N VAL A 143 -4.75 -3.22 4.63
CA VAL A 143 -4.77 -2.53 5.92
C VAL A 143 -5.23 -1.09 5.70
N ILE A 144 -6.38 -0.73 6.29
CA ILE A 144 -6.91 0.64 6.19
C ILE A 144 -6.22 1.52 7.22
N GLU A 145 -5.62 2.61 6.78
CA GLU A 145 -4.99 3.58 7.67
C GLU A 145 -6.01 4.55 8.25
N ASN A 146 -5.99 4.71 9.58
CA ASN A 146 -6.73 5.79 10.23
C ASN A 146 -6.10 7.13 9.92
N THR A 147 -6.93 8.10 9.51
CA THR A 147 -6.50 9.45 9.17
C THR A 147 -7.00 10.47 10.19
N ALA A 148 -6.46 11.68 10.13
CA ALA A 148 -6.88 12.77 11.00
C ALA A 148 -8.28 13.35 10.69
N GLY A 149 -8.95 12.89 9.62
CA GLY A 149 -10.28 13.35 9.24
C GLY A 149 -10.33 14.80 8.79
N SER A 150 -9.30 15.27 8.08
CA SER A 150 -9.25 16.62 7.55
C SER A 150 -9.97 16.75 6.19
N GLY A 151 -10.81 17.77 6.07
CA GLY A 151 -11.47 18.09 4.79
C GLY A 151 -12.50 17.05 4.35
N GLY A 152 -12.25 16.39 3.21
CA GLY A 152 -13.09 15.32 2.66
C GLY A 152 -12.47 13.94 2.82
N ASN A 153 -11.39 13.79 3.59
CA ASN A 153 -10.70 12.53 3.79
C ASN A 153 -11.51 11.60 4.71
N LEU A 154 -11.56 10.33 4.32
CA LEU A 154 -12.14 9.24 5.11
C LEU A 154 -11.09 8.66 6.07
N GLY A 155 -11.53 7.86 7.04
CA GLY A 155 -10.66 7.15 7.97
C GLY A 155 -10.50 7.82 9.33
N ASP A 156 -11.27 8.88 9.64
CA ASP A 156 -11.42 9.40 10.99
C ASP A 156 -12.39 8.53 11.82
N ARG A 157 -12.42 8.75 13.14
CA ARG A 157 -13.31 7.98 14.06
C ARG A 157 -14.80 8.07 13.71
N LYS A 158 -15.22 9.04 12.89
CA LYS A 158 -16.62 9.25 12.49
C LYS A 158 -16.97 8.55 11.18
N SER A 159 -15.98 8.23 10.35
CA SER A 159 -16.15 7.59 9.05
C SER A 159 -15.88 6.08 9.08
N VAL A 160 -15.40 5.54 10.21
CA VAL A 160 -15.17 4.10 10.40
C VAL A 160 -16.31 3.57 11.27
N VAL A 161 -17.38 3.14 10.63
CA VAL A 161 -18.48 2.34 11.22
C VAL A 161 -18.69 1.13 10.36
#